data_b0e89d27e99feebb49d2fe66a02407a5
#
_entry.id   b0e89d27e99feebb49d2fe66a02407a5
#
_cell.length_a   1.000
_cell.length_b   1.000
_cell.length_c   1.000
_cell.angle_alpha   90.00
_cell.angle_beta   90.00
_cell.angle_gamma   90.00
#
_symmetry.space_group_name_H-M   'P 1'
#
loop_
_entity.id
_entity.type
_entity.pdbx_description
1 polymer ?
#
loop_
_entity_poly.entity_id
_entity_poly.type
_entity_poly.pdbx_seq_one_letter_code
_entity_poly.pdbx_strand_id
1 'polypeptide(L)'
;KPVIAAIHGTAFGGGCEISLGCHYRLAVPSAQIGTPEVKLGLVPGAGGTQRLPRLAGIKLALQMTAIGDPISARAALDAGLIDKIVGEDDLEAEAIAFAREVANKRPLPRTSERTVAPDPQAIEEFKKTNARKFRGFDAPFANITCVEKATDGTPFADCVRFEREQFMKLMAGT
;
A
#
# COMPACT_ATOMS: atom_id res chain seq x y z
N LYS A 1 9.79 19.04 6.79
CA LYS A 1 10.78 18.07 7.32
C LYS A 1 10.43 16.69 6.80
N PRO A 2 11.42 15.79 6.54
CA PRO A 2 11.13 14.40 6.21
C PRO A 2 10.44 13.69 7.38
N VAL A 3 9.58 12.73 7.05
CA VAL A 3 8.95 11.82 8.00
C VAL A 3 9.37 10.42 7.57
N ILE A 4 9.93 9.66 8.50
CA ILE A 4 10.46 8.31 8.28
C ILE A 4 9.57 7.33 9.06
N ALA A 5 9.03 6.33 8.38
CA ALA A 5 8.43 5.19 9.06
C ALA A 5 9.52 4.20 9.45
N ALA A 6 9.61 3.87 10.73
CA ALA A 6 10.46 2.82 11.28
C ALA A 6 9.58 1.63 11.62
N ILE A 7 9.62 0.59 10.76
CA ILE A 7 8.68 -0.54 10.81
C ILE A 7 9.33 -1.70 11.56
N HIS A 8 8.77 -2.02 12.73
CA HIS A 8 9.13 -3.16 13.54
C HIS A 8 7.96 -4.14 13.62
N GLY A 9 8.22 -5.44 13.37
CA GLY A 9 7.18 -6.46 13.44
C GLY A 9 6.10 -6.30 12.37
N THR A 10 4.83 -6.23 12.77
CA THR A 10 3.68 -6.28 11.86
C THR A 10 3.11 -4.89 11.58
N ALA A 11 3.19 -4.43 10.34
CA ALA A 11 2.53 -3.22 9.85
C ALA A 11 1.37 -3.59 8.93
N PHE A 12 0.18 -3.84 9.49
CA PHE A 12 -1.01 -4.23 8.75
C PHE A 12 -2.09 -3.14 8.79
N GLY A 13 -2.94 -3.11 7.75
CA GLY A 13 -4.06 -2.19 7.67
C GLY A 13 -3.63 -0.74 7.82
N GLY A 14 -4.24 -0.02 8.76
CA GLY A 14 -3.90 1.39 9.06
C GLY A 14 -2.43 1.62 9.38
N GLY A 15 -1.73 0.66 10.01
CA GLY A 15 -0.29 0.74 10.25
C GLY A 15 0.52 0.75 8.94
N CYS A 16 0.13 -0.08 7.98
CA CYS A 16 0.67 -0.06 6.62
C CYS A 16 0.36 1.28 5.96
N GLU A 17 -0.89 1.72 5.96
CA GLU A 17 -1.35 2.93 5.28
C GLU A 17 -0.65 4.20 5.80
N ILE A 18 -0.43 4.30 7.12
CA ILE A 18 0.33 5.39 7.74
C ILE A 18 1.79 5.35 7.24
N SER A 19 2.42 4.17 7.23
CA SER A 19 3.79 4.03 6.74
C SER A 19 3.93 4.42 5.27
N LEU A 20 2.95 4.07 4.42
CA LEU A 20 2.90 4.46 3.01
C LEU A 20 2.70 5.98 2.82
N GLY A 21 2.14 6.67 3.81
CA GLY A 21 1.99 8.13 3.85
C GLY A 21 3.27 8.87 4.22
N CYS A 22 4.26 8.20 4.82
CA CYS A 22 5.56 8.77 5.15
C CYS A 22 6.40 9.00 3.89
N HIS A 23 7.40 9.87 4.00
CA HIS A 23 8.32 10.15 2.89
C HIS A 23 9.24 8.95 2.62
N TYR A 24 9.73 8.31 3.67
CA TYR A 24 10.62 7.15 3.62
C TYR A 24 10.19 6.08 4.62
N ARG A 25 10.62 4.85 4.40
CA ARG A 25 10.27 3.66 5.20
C ARG A 25 11.50 2.79 5.41
N LEU A 26 11.85 2.55 6.65
CA LEU A 26 12.84 1.56 7.06
C LEU A 26 12.13 0.42 7.77
N ALA A 27 12.63 -0.80 7.63
CA ALA A 27 12.04 -1.97 8.29
C ALA A 27 13.14 -2.88 8.84
N VAL A 28 12.80 -3.66 9.85
CA VAL A 28 13.63 -4.78 10.31
C VAL A 28 13.38 -6.02 9.46
N PRO A 29 14.31 -7.01 9.39
CA PRO A 29 14.14 -8.21 8.59
C PRO A 29 12.89 -9.02 8.93
N SER A 30 12.48 -9.05 10.19
CA SER A 30 11.28 -9.77 10.68
C SER A 30 9.96 -9.08 10.32
N ALA A 31 9.99 -7.83 9.84
CA ALA A 31 8.78 -7.06 9.56
C ALA A 31 7.90 -7.70 8.47
N GLN A 32 6.59 -7.63 8.71
CA GLN A 32 5.54 -8.04 7.77
C GLN A 32 4.67 -6.82 7.44
N ILE A 33 4.40 -6.60 6.16
CA ILE A 33 3.69 -5.43 5.66
C ILE A 33 2.49 -5.90 4.84
N GLY A 34 1.30 -5.35 5.10
CA GLY A 34 0.11 -5.81 4.40
C GLY A 34 -1.14 -4.96 4.62
N THR A 35 -2.12 -5.18 3.75
CA THR A 35 -3.46 -4.58 3.82
C THR A 35 -4.51 -5.69 3.79
N PRO A 36 -4.73 -6.40 4.93
CA PRO A 36 -5.57 -7.59 5.00
C PRO A 36 -7.07 -7.29 5.12
N GLU A 37 -7.52 -6.04 4.92
CA GLU A 37 -8.90 -5.58 5.08
C GLU A 37 -9.89 -6.40 4.27
N VAL A 38 -9.51 -6.91 3.10
CA VAL A 38 -10.34 -7.79 2.27
C VAL A 38 -10.78 -9.06 2.99
N LYS A 39 -9.97 -9.58 3.94
CA LYS A 39 -10.31 -10.74 4.78
C LYS A 39 -11.41 -10.43 5.78
N LEU A 40 -11.69 -9.15 6.02
CA LEU A 40 -12.80 -8.64 6.82
C LEU A 40 -13.98 -8.17 5.96
N GLY A 41 -13.92 -8.38 4.63
CA GLY A 41 -14.94 -7.92 3.70
C GLY A 41 -14.83 -6.42 3.35
N LEU A 42 -13.66 -5.81 3.53
CA LEU A 42 -13.46 -4.36 3.37
C LEU A 42 -12.36 -4.04 2.35
N VAL A 43 -12.27 -2.77 1.99
CA VAL A 43 -11.08 -2.17 1.34
C VAL A 43 -10.27 -1.41 2.40
N PRO A 44 -8.97 -1.16 2.19
CA PRO A 44 -8.22 -0.14 2.94
C PRO A 44 -8.98 1.19 2.91
N GLY A 45 -8.98 1.93 4.01
CA GLY A 45 -9.81 3.14 4.14
C GLY A 45 -9.03 4.45 4.36
N ALA A 46 -7.69 4.39 4.33
CA ALA A 46 -6.82 5.53 4.56
C ALA A 46 -5.77 5.75 3.43
N GLY A 47 -6.10 5.31 2.22
CA GLY A 47 -5.31 5.52 1.01
C GLY A 47 -4.41 4.36 0.62
N GLY A 48 -4.61 3.17 1.19
CA GLY A 48 -3.82 1.98 0.89
C GLY A 48 -3.91 1.56 -0.57
N THR A 49 -5.13 1.47 -1.12
CA THR A 49 -5.34 1.11 -2.53
C THR A 49 -4.79 2.17 -3.49
N GLN A 50 -4.53 3.38 -3.00
CA GLN A 50 -4.02 4.48 -3.81
C GLN A 50 -2.51 4.63 -3.72
N ARG A 51 -1.91 4.35 -2.55
CA ARG A 51 -0.46 4.46 -2.36
C ARG A 51 0.30 3.23 -2.83
N LEU A 52 -0.25 2.03 -2.62
CA LEU A 52 0.41 0.78 -3.03
C LEU A 52 0.75 0.75 -4.53
N PRO A 53 -0.19 1.01 -5.47
CA PRO A 53 0.15 0.95 -6.89
C PRO A 53 1.15 2.04 -7.31
N ARG A 54 1.14 3.19 -6.63
CA ARG A 54 2.08 4.29 -6.89
C ARG A 54 3.50 4.03 -6.37
N LEU A 55 3.66 3.13 -5.41
CA LEU A 55 4.96 2.74 -4.85
C LEU A 55 5.50 1.45 -5.47
N ALA A 56 4.67 0.43 -5.61
CA ALA A 56 5.10 -0.93 -5.93
C ALA A 56 4.40 -1.53 -7.17
N GLY A 57 3.63 -0.73 -7.90
CA GLY A 57 2.94 -1.16 -9.11
C GLY A 57 1.62 -1.89 -8.88
N ILE A 58 0.87 -2.08 -9.97
CA ILE A 58 -0.50 -2.62 -9.95
C ILE A 58 -0.54 -4.06 -9.45
N LYS A 59 0.34 -4.93 -9.93
CA LYS A 59 0.32 -6.36 -9.62
C LYS A 59 0.44 -6.63 -8.12
N LEU A 60 1.42 -5.98 -7.46
CA LEU A 60 1.60 -6.13 -6.02
C LEU A 60 0.47 -5.47 -5.24
N ALA A 61 -0.02 -4.31 -5.69
CA ALA A 61 -1.16 -3.66 -5.08
C ALA A 61 -2.41 -4.55 -5.07
N LEU A 62 -2.73 -5.19 -6.20
CA LEU A 62 -3.84 -6.16 -6.31
C LEU A 62 -3.66 -7.36 -5.37
N GLN A 63 -2.45 -7.91 -5.31
CA GLN A 63 -2.15 -9.02 -4.40
C GLN A 63 -2.36 -8.62 -2.94
N MET A 64 -1.82 -7.47 -2.53
CA MET A 64 -1.90 -7.02 -1.14
C MET A 64 -3.32 -6.60 -0.74
N THR A 65 -4.08 -5.95 -1.63
CA THR A 65 -5.40 -5.40 -1.29
C THR A 65 -6.56 -6.35 -1.56
N ALA A 66 -6.59 -7.05 -2.71
CA ALA A 66 -7.71 -7.90 -3.11
C ALA A 66 -7.56 -9.37 -2.65
N ILE A 67 -6.34 -9.83 -2.31
CA ILE A 67 -6.08 -11.13 -1.69
C ILE A 67 -5.82 -10.96 -0.18
N GLY A 68 -5.15 -9.88 0.21
CA GLY A 68 -4.88 -9.55 1.60
C GLY A 68 -3.72 -10.33 2.22
N ASP A 69 -2.82 -10.88 1.40
CA ASP A 69 -1.65 -11.59 1.92
C ASP A 69 -0.52 -10.58 2.20
N PRO A 70 0.11 -10.66 3.38
CA PRO A 70 1.24 -9.80 3.71
C PRO A 70 2.49 -10.20 2.94
N ILE A 71 3.42 -9.27 2.85
CA ILE A 71 4.74 -9.49 2.27
C ILE A 71 5.83 -9.27 3.32
N SER A 72 6.97 -9.95 3.16
CA SER A 72 8.15 -9.75 4.02
C SER A 72 8.84 -8.42 3.74
N ALA A 73 9.64 -7.94 4.69
CA ALA A 73 10.49 -6.76 4.50
C ALA A 73 11.38 -6.88 3.25
N ARG A 74 11.90 -8.07 2.96
CA ARG A 74 12.72 -8.31 1.77
C ARG A 74 11.92 -8.10 0.48
N ALA A 75 10.74 -8.70 0.38
CA ALA A 75 9.86 -8.51 -0.79
C ALA A 75 9.42 -7.05 -0.94
N ALA A 76 9.18 -6.36 0.18
CA ALA A 76 8.82 -4.93 0.18
C ALA A 76 9.99 -4.05 -0.31
N LEU A 77 11.24 -4.38 0.05
CA LEU A 77 12.42 -3.68 -0.45
C LEU A 77 12.61 -3.91 -1.96
N ASP A 78 12.51 -5.15 -2.39
CA ASP A 78 12.68 -5.52 -3.81
C ASP A 78 11.60 -4.89 -4.71
N ALA A 79 10.40 -4.67 -4.17
CA ALA A 79 9.30 -3.97 -4.84
C ALA A 79 9.37 -2.43 -4.73
N GLY A 80 10.34 -1.86 -4.02
CA GLY A 80 10.45 -0.41 -3.80
C GLY A 80 9.40 0.15 -2.83
N LEU A 81 8.73 -0.72 -2.05
CA LEU A 81 7.75 -0.30 -1.06
C LEU A 81 8.42 0.27 0.19
N ILE A 82 9.59 -0.23 0.55
CA ILE A 82 10.45 0.33 1.61
C ILE A 82 11.82 0.72 1.04
N ASP A 83 12.52 1.57 1.76
CA ASP A 83 13.77 2.19 1.30
C ASP A 83 15.03 1.44 1.82
N LYS A 84 14.94 0.83 3.01
CA LYS A 84 16.08 0.14 3.64
C LYS A 84 15.59 -0.93 4.63
N ILE A 85 16.37 -2.03 4.73
CA ILE A 85 16.28 -2.99 5.83
C ILE A 85 17.46 -2.74 6.76
N VAL A 86 17.19 -2.71 8.06
CA VAL A 86 18.17 -2.45 9.14
C VAL A 86 18.10 -3.52 10.20
N GLY A 87 19.13 -3.64 11.06
CA GLY A 87 19.16 -4.63 12.14
C GLY A 87 17.97 -4.48 13.10
N GLU A 88 17.56 -5.60 13.72
CA GLU A 88 16.42 -5.62 14.66
C GLU A 88 16.64 -4.64 15.83
N ASP A 89 17.84 -4.59 16.37
CA ASP A 89 18.17 -3.75 17.54
C ASP A 89 18.59 -2.32 17.15
N ASP A 90 18.79 -2.04 15.86
CA ASP A 90 19.34 -0.78 15.37
C ASP A 90 18.27 0.15 14.76
N LEU A 91 17.01 -0.28 14.68
CA LEU A 91 15.97 0.41 13.93
C LEU A 91 15.83 1.89 14.25
N GLU A 92 15.78 2.25 15.54
CA GLU A 92 15.61 3.64 15.96
C GLU A 92 16.84 4.48 15.59
N ALA A 93 18.05 3.97 15.91
CA ALA A 93 19.30 4.67 15.62
C ALA A 93 19.49 4.88 14.12
N GLU A 94 19.22 3.85 13.32
CA GLU A 94 19.31 3.89 11.86
C GLU A 94 18.24 4.82 11.25
N ALA A 95 17.02 4.84 11.78
CA ALA A 95 15.97 5.75 11.31
C ALA A 95 16.33 7.22 11.61
N ILE A 96 16.91 7.50 12.77
CA ILE A 96 17.40 8.84 13.12
C ILE A 96 18.58 9.24 12.22
N ALA A 97 19.54 8.35 12.00
CA ALA A 97 20.66 8.60 11.11
C ALA A 97 20.19 8.88 9.67
N PHE A 98 19.29 8.06 9.17
CA PHE A 98 18.69 8.24 7.84
C PHE A 98 17.90 9.56 7.75
N ALA A 99 17.13 9.93 8.79
CA ALA A 99 16.41 11.18 8.82
C ALA A 99 17.35 12.40 8.72
N ARG A 100 18.52 12.34 9.37
CA ARG A 100 19.56 13.37 9.28
C ARG A 100 20.18 13.42 7.87
N GLU A 101 20.44 12.27 7.25
CA GLU A 101 20.97 12.17 5.89
C GLU A 101 20.02 12.85 4.88
N VAL A 102 18.70 12.62 5.02
CA VAL A 102 17.70 13.15 4.08
C VAL A 102 17.13 14.51 4.49
N ALA A 103 17.58 15.09 5.62
CA ALA A 103 17.01 16.30 6.19
C ALA A 103 16.94 17.49 5.22
N ASN A 104 17.96 17.61 4.34
CA ASN A 104 18.09 18.71 3.38
C ASN A 104 17.71 18.30 1.94
N LYS A 105 17.34 17.01 1.69
CA LYS A 105 16.89 16.57 0.35
C LYS A 105 15.56 17.25 -0.02
N ARG A 106 15.51 17.85 -1.20
CA ARG A 106 14.31 18.51 -1.74
C ARG A 106 14.22 18.26 -3.25
N PRO A 107 12.99 18.09 -3.80
CA PRO A 107 11.73 17.95 -3.08
C PRO A 107 11.68 16.66 -2.25
N LEU A 108 10.85 16.63 -1.18
CA LEU A 108 10.60 15.38 -0.46
C LEU A 108 9.74 14.45 -1.33
N PRO A 109 10.04 13.13 -1.36
CA PRO A 109 9.24 12.18 -2.15
C PRO A 109 7.86 12.00 -1.52
N ARG A 110 6.82 12.42 -2.22
CA ARG A 110 5.43 12.22 -1.79
C ARG A 110 4.76 11.17 -2.66
N THR A 111 4.24 10.13 -2.05
CA THR A 111 3.52 9.08 -2.77
C THR A 111 2.33 9.62 -3.55
N SER A 112 1.65 10.65 -3.02
CA SER A 112 0.52 11.32 -3.69
C SER A 112 0.87 12.02 -5.00
N GLU A 113 2.15 12.35 -5.21
CA GLU A 113 2.63 13.04 -6.42
C GLU A 113 3.15 12.05 -7.47
N ARG A 114 3.24 10.76 -7.13
CA ARG A 114 3.65 9.72 -8.08
C ARG A 114 2.46 9.33 -8.97
N THR A 115 2.79 9.00 -10.22
CA THR A 115 1.84 8.42 -11.18
C THR A 115 2.10 6.93 -11.33
N VAL A 116 1.08 6.19 -11.75
CA VAL A 116 1.19 4.78 -12.13
C VAL A 116 0.52 4.61 -13.48
N ALA A 117 1.21 3.94 -14.40
CA ALA A 117 0.65 3.66 -15.71
C ALA A 117 -0.47 2.61 -15.60
N PRO A 118 -1.57 2.74 -16.37
CA PRO A 118 -2.61 1.73 -16.43
C PRO A 118 -2.07 0.41 -16.99
N ASP A 119 -2.50 -0.71 -16.42
CA ASP A 119 -2.23 -2.06 -16.93
C ASP A 119 -3.53 -2.88 -16.90
N PRO A 120 -4.45 -2.62 -17.84
CA PRO A 120 -5.74 -3.32 -17.89
C PRO A 120 -5.57 -4.82 -18.14
N GLN A 121 -4.51 -5.23 -18.84
CA GLN A 121 -4.23 -6.64 -19.09
C GLN A 121 -3.90 -7.38 -17.77
N ALA A 122 -3.02 -6.82 -16.93
CA ALA A 122 -2.69 -7.39 -15.63
C ALA A 122 -3.92 -7.48 -14.71
N ILE A 123 -4.79 -6.48 -14.75
CA ILE A 123 -6.03 -6.47 -13.96
C ILE A 123 -7.00 -7.56 -14.41
N GLU A 124 -7.22 -7.71 -15.71
CA GLU A 124 -8.10 -8.74 -16.25
C GLU A 124 -7.55 -10.15 -16.02
N GLU A 125 -6.25 -10.35 -16.15
CA GLU A 125 -5.59 -11.61 -15.83
C GLU A 125 -5.75 -11.95 -14.34
N PHE A 126 -5.57 -10.96 -13.47
CA PHE A 126 -5.75 -11.11 -12.02
C PHE A 126 -7.20 -11.50 -11.67
N LYS A 127 -8.21 -10.84 -12.27
CA LYS A 127 -9.62 -11.17 -12.11
C LYS A 127 -9.92 -12.61 -12.54
N LYS A 128 -9.45 -13.01 -13.71
CA LYS A 128 -9.63 -14.38 -14.25
C LYS A 128 -9.00 -15.44 -13.34
N THR A 129 -7.75 -15.22 -12.95
CA THR A 129 -7.01 -16.17 -12.10
C THR A 129 -7.70 -16.38 -10.75
N ASN A 130 -8.30 -15.33 -10.19
CA ASN A 130 -8.91 -15.37 -8.86
C ASN A 130 -10.44 -15.49 -8.88
N ALA A 131 -11.08 -15.66 -10.04
CA ALA A 131 -12.53 -15.66 -10.20
C ALA A 131 -13.24 -16.66 -9.26
N ARG A 132 -12.67 -17.86 -9.06
CA ARG A 132 -13.24 -18.88 -8.17
C ARG A 132 -13.12 -18.44 -6.70
N LYS A 133 -11.99 -17.85 -6.31
CA LYS A 133 -11.72 -17.38 -4.93
C LYS A 133 -12.63 -16.21 -4.55
N PHE A 134 -12.97 -15.35 -5.51
CA PHE A 134 -13.75 -14.13 -5.26
C PHE A 134 -15.26 -14.32 -5.37
N ARG A 135 -15.72 -15.52 -5.75
CA ARG A 135 -17.16 -15.78 -5.93
C ARG A 135 -17.93 -15.54 -4.64
N GLY A 136 -18.92 -14.64 -4.69
CA GLY A 136 -19.79 -14.30 -3.56
C GLY A 136 -19.20 -13.29 -2.58
N PHE A 137 -18.08 -12.66 -2.93
CA PHE A 137 -17.47 -11.60 -2.11
C PHE A 137 -17.36 -10.30 -2.92
N ASP A 138 -17.84 -9.19 -2.39
CA ASP A 138 -17.79 -7.87 -3.02
C ASP A 138 -16.46 -7.16 -2.80
N ALA A 139 -15.86 -7.34 -1.61
CA ALA A 139 -14.64 -6.65 -1.23
C ALA A 139 -13.45 -6.84 -2.18
N PRO A 140 -13.15 -8.04 -2.74
CA PRO A 140 -12.10 -8.18 -3.73
C PRO A 140 -12.31 -7.32 -4.97
N PHE A 141 -13.54 -7.25 -5.49
CA PHE A 141 -13.86 -6.43 -6.66
C PHE A 141 -13.79 -4.94 -6.36
N ALA A 142 -14.26 -4.50 -5.18
CA ALA A 142 -14.12 -3.13 -4.73
C ALA A 142 -12.65 -2.72 -4.62
N ASN A 143 -11.78 -3.60 -4.08
CA ASN A 143 -10.32 -3.38 -4.03
C ASN A 143 -9.73 -3.21 -5.42
N ILE A 144 -10.09 -4.10 -6.37
CA ILE A 144 -9.63 -4.01 -7.76
C ILE A 144 -10.04 -2.67 -8.37
N THR A 145 -11.32 -2.26 -8.21
CA THR A 145 -11.82 -0.98 -8.73
C THR A 145 -11.09 0.22 -8.11
N CYS A 146 -10.76 0.16 -6.81
CA CYS A 146 -9.97 1.20 -6.17
C CYS A 146 -8.54 1.28 -6.73
N VAL A 147 -7.90 0.14 -7.02
CA VAL A 147 -6.57 0.11 -7.66
C VAL A 147 -6.64 0.64 -9.10
N GLU A 148 -7.66 0.26 -9.88
CA GLU A 148 -7.92 0.81 -11.22
C GLU A 148 -8.05 2.34 -11.16
N LYS A 149 -8.77 2.87 -10.18
CA LYS A 149 -8.95 4.32 -9.97
C LYS A 149 -7.64 5.08 -9.80
N ALA A 150 -6.59 4.44 -9.27
CA ALA A 150 -5.27 5.03 -9.15
C ALA A 150 -4.57 5.31 -10.49
N THR A 151 -5.06 4.72 -11.58
CA THR A 151 -4.39 4.71 -12.90
C THR A 151 -5.12 5.53 -13.97
N ASP A 152 -6.32 6.05 -13.69
CA ASP A 152 -7.19 6.67 -14.69
C ASP A 152 -6.98 8.18 -14.85
N GLY A 153 -5.95 8.75 -14.22
CA GLY A 153 -5.65 10.18 -14.24
C GLY A 153 -6.43 11.01 -13.22
N THR A 154 -7.30 10.40 -12.43
CA THR A 154 -8.02 11.09 -11.34
C THR A 154 -7.03 11.64 -10.31
N PRO A 155 -7.21 12.90 -9.82
CA PRO A 155 -6.39 13.46 -8.75
C PRO A 155 -6.35 12.57 -7.51
N PHE A 156 -5.19 12.47 -6.86
CA PHE A 156 -4.98 11.58 -5.71
C PHE A 156 -6.03 11.76 -4.60
N ALA A 157 -6.39 13.01 -4.28
CA ALA A 157 -7.39 13.30 -3.25
C ALA A 157 -8.78 12.73 -3.58
N ASP A 158 -9.16 12.74 -4.85
CA ASP A 158 -10.44 12.21 -5.33
C ASP A 158 -10.40 10.67 -5.36
N CYS A 159 -9.24 10.08 -5.69
CA CYS A 159 -9.04 8.64 -5.58
C CYS A 159 -9.19 8.15 -4.12
N VAL A 160 -8.62 8.88 -3.15
CA VAL A 160 -8.76 8.55 -1.72
C VAL A 160 -10.20 8.72 -1.25
N ARG A 161 -10.92 9.73 -1.74
CA ARG A 161 -12.35 9.91 -1.46
C ARG A 161 -13.16 8.73 -2.00
N PHE A 162 -12.90 8.32 -3.24
CA PHE A 162 -13.52 7.14 -3.85
C PHE A 162 -13.27 5.87 -3.04
N GLU A 163 -12.02 5.62 -2.60
CA GLU A 163 -11.69 4.49 -1.72
C GLU A 163 -12.52 4.54 -0.43
N ARG A 164 -12.61 5.73 0.20
CA ARG A 164 -13.42 5.90 1.42
C ARG A 164 -14.89 5.61 1.19
N GLU A 165 -15.44 5.99 0.04
CA GLU A 165 -16.84 5.67 -0.32
C GLU A 165 -17.04 4.16 -0.45
N GLN A 166 -16.11 3.44 -1.10
CA GLN A 166 -16.16 1.97 -1.18
C GLN A 166 -16.07 1.32 0.20
N PHE A 167 -15.17 1.82 1.07
CA PHE A 167 -15.06 1.36 2.45
C PHE A 167 -16.40 1.50 3.20
N MET A 168 -17.04 2.67 3.12
CA MET A 168 -18.31 2.93 3.79
C MET A 168 -19.45 2.07 3.25
N LYS A 169 -19.50 1.81 1.93
CA LYS A 169 -20.48 0.90 1.32
C LYS A 169 -20.34 -0.52 1.86
N LEU A 170 -19.12 -1.05 1.89
CA LEU A 170 -18.86 -2.40 2.41
C LEU A 170 -19.17 -2.50 3.91
N MET A 171 -18.86 -1.47 4.69
CA MET A 171 -19.22 -1.41 6.12
C MET A 171 -20.74 -1.43 6.36
N ALA A 172 -21.52 -0.83 5.48
CA ALA A 172 -22.98 -0.83 5.56
C ALA A 172 -23.62 -2.17 5.17
N GLY A 173 -22.86 -3.11 4.58
CA GLY A 173 -23.35 -4.42 4.20
C GLY A 173 -24.32 -4.42 3.00
N THR A 174 -24.12 -3.50 2.09
CA THR A 174 -24.95 -3.35 0.85
C THR A 174 -24.29 -4.00 -0.33
#